data_b9abb1ca9971d0d625af810c37f610af
#
_entry.id   b9abb1ca9971d0d625af810c37f610af
#
_cell.length_a   1.000
_cell.length_b   1.000
_cell.length_c   1.000
_cell.angle_alpha   90.00
_cell.angle_beta   90.00
_cell.angle_gamma   90.00
#
_symmetry.space_group_name_H-M   'P 1'
#
loop_
_entity.id
_entity.type
_entity.pdbx_description
1 polymer ?
#
loop_
_entity_poly.entity_id
_entity_poly.type
_entity_poly.pdbx_seq_one_letter_code
_entity_poly.pdbx_strand_id
1 'polypeptide(L)'
;NTHFQDKNIIHIFFTINDAYSGYLATCIVSILDNLDQEYIPYFYVIDGGISEKNKKKLKLLNTDREFYIEFIAINQDLFTNLPNSSQAHISNETNYRFLVSTIKPNLDKCIFLDVDLVVVGDISELWEIDIDEHYMAAVSDQAPLHPDSWTLKLPLPYDYLYVNTGVTLFNLKKWREDNIQDLLFQNSAKYARVLQFPDQDTLNITLYKKIKYLSHIYNAMPVQTYHNEEQKQEAFSNPQIIHWAGAHKPWKYPDVPYAEMFWYYARQTPFYEEILFKNITQNSLNITRNTSNMIQNNINSTSQGAVEKVKSHLSFKLGKEILSIKENKLKILALPFTLIFITIKHKISNLIYKLILNSNPHLKSLPLSHYSDYHEALKIQNYLSYKLGNLLVKHPFAFVFRVSRVYREWKKGKERE
;
A
#
# COMPACT_ATOMS: atom_id res chain seq x y z
N ASN A 1 34.17 3.05 37.69
CA ASN A 1 34.79 3.93 36.64
C ASN A 1 36.05 3.35 36.01
N THR A 2 36.21 2.04 35.84
CA THR A 2 37.49 1.49 35.36
C THR A 2 37.37 0.28 34.42
N HIS A 3 36.25 0.11 33.69
CA HIS A 3 36.13 -0.99 32.72
C HIS A 3 35.78 -0.59 31.29
N PHE A 4 35.91 0.69 30.95
CA PHE A 4 35.56 1.18 29.57
C PHE A 4 36.73 1.23 28.60
N GLN A 5 37.94 0.79 28.95
CA GLN A 5 39.15 1.07 28.18
C GLN A 5 39.50 0.04 27.08
N ASP A 6 38.79 -1.10 27.00
CA ASP A 6 39.20 -2.17 26.07
C ASP A 6 38.08 -2.72 25.16
N LYS A 7 36.88 -2.12 25.12
CA LYS A 7 35.81 -2.59 24.25
C LYS A 7 35.46 -1.55 23.19
N ASN A 8 35.36 -1.98 21.94
CA ASN A 8 34.95 -1.15 20.81
C ASN A 8 33.45 -0.82 20.92
N ILE A 9 33.10 0.44 21.08
CA ILE A 9 31.71 0.89 21.17
C ILE A 9 31.19 1.30 19.81
N ILE A 10 30.07 0.74 19.39
CA ILE A 10 29.34 1.19 18.19
C ILE A 10 28.19 2.08 18.61
N HIS A 11 28.16 3.30 18.12
CA HIS A 11 27.13 4.28 18.41
C HIS A 11 26.02 4.21 17.36
N ILE A 12 24.80 3.79 17.78
CA ILE A 12 23.66 3.58 16.89
C ILE A 12 22.49 4.45 17.34
N PHE A 13 21.98 5.28 16.43
CA PHE A 13 20.85 6.16 16.65
C PHE A 13 19.59 5.64 16.01
N PHE A 14 18.47 5.87 16.70
CA PHE A 14 17.12 5.67 16.23
C PHE A 14 16.25 6.87 16.55
N THR A 15 15.18 7.06 15.83
CA THR A 15 14.11 7.98 16.19
C THR A 15 12.77 7.26 16.08
N ILE A 16 12.00 7.24 17.16
CA ILE A 16 10.69 6.60 17.21
C ILE A 16 9.73 7.33 18.15
N ASN A 17 8.44 7.12 17.91
CA ASN A 17 7.39 7.34 18.91
C ASN A 17 6.96 6.01 19.57
N ASP A 18 6.00 6.08 20.50
CA ASP A 18 5.55 4.91 21.27
C ASP A 18 5.06 3.74 20.41
N ALA A 19 4.38 4.04 19.29
CA ALA A 19 3.81 3.04 18.41
C ALA A 19 4.85 2.15 17.69
N TYR A 20 6.11 2.60 17.63
CA TYR A 20 7.22 1.91 16.99
C TYR A 20 8.14 1.16 17.95
N SER A 21 7.86 1.17 19.26
CA SER A 21 8.69 0.54 20.30
C SER A 21 8.92 -0.96 20.05
N GLY A 22 7.92 -1.69 19.57
CA GLY A 22 8.05 -3.12 19.26
C GLY A 22 8.94 -3.39 18.06
N TYR A 23 8.91 -2.53 17.06
CA TYR A 23 9.76 -2.66 15.86
C TYR A 23 11.22 -2.30 16.20
N LEU A 24 11.44 -1.27 17.01
CA LEU A 24 12.75 -0.96 17.57
C LEU A 24 13.32 -2.14 18.37
N ALA A 25 12.52 -2.78 19.22
CA ALA A 25 12.95 -3.94 19.97
C ALA A 25 13.39 -5.08 19.03
N THR A 26 12.65 -5.32 17.96
CA THR A 26 12.97 -6.34 16.95
C THR A 26 14.29 -6.02 16.24
N CYS A 27 14.48 -4.77 15.84
CA CYS A 27 15.73 -4.29 15.24
C CYS A 27 16.91 -4.45 16.20
N ILE A 28 16.80 -4.00 17.48
CA ILE A 28 17.85 -4.13 18.49
C ILE A 28 18.23 -5.60 18.70
N VAL A 29 17.25 -6.49 18.87
CA VAL A 29 17.53 -7.92 19.08
C VAL A 29 18.26 -8.50 17.86
N SER A 30 17.91 -8.12 16.63
CA SER A 30 18.61 -8.57 15.44
C SER A 30 20.08 -8.08 15.40
N ILE A 31 20.36 -6.88 15.86
CA ILE A 31 21.73 -6.36 15.99
C ILE A 31 22.49 -7.17 17.02
N LEU A 32 21.92 -7.37 18.21
CA LEU A 32 22.58 -8.10 19.30
C LEU A 32 22.88 -9.55 18.97
N ASP A 33 22.04 -10.21 18.17
CA ASP A 33 22.20 -11.60 17.78
C ASP A 33 23.35 -11.79 16.77
N ASN A 34 23.62 -10.80 15.92
CA ASN A 34 24.57 -10.90 14.81
C ASN A 34 25.87 -10.09 14.99
N LEU A 35 25.95 -9.21 16.00
CA LEU A 35 27.14 -8.37 16.24
C LEU A 35 28.32 -9.19 16.72
N ASP A 36 29.52 -8.93 16.20
CA ASP A 36 30.77 -9.49 16.71
C ASP A 36 30.96 -9.21 18.21
N GLN A 37 31.56 -10.18 18.93
CA GLN A 37 31.70 -10.13 20.40
C GLN A 37 32.69 -9.08 20.90
N GLU A 38 33.56 -8.59 20.06
CA GLU A 38 34.53 -7.53 20.39
C GLU A 38 33.86 -6.15 20.49
N TYR A 39 32.61 -6.02 20.04
CA TYR A 39 31.87 -4.75 20.04
C TYR A 39 30.75 -4.74 21.05
N ILE A 40 30.47 -3.55 21.61
CA ILE A 40 29.29 -3.27 22.43
C ILE A 40 28.48 -2.16 21.75
N PRO A 41 27.20 -2.39 21.45
CA PRO A 41 26.36 -1.34 20.88
C PRO A 41 25.85 -0.40 21.98
N TYR A 42 25.93 0.90 21.72
CA TYR A 42 25.28 1.94 22.50
C TYR A 42 24.14 2.54 21.66
N PHE A 43 22.92 2.26 22.06
CA PHE A 43 21.71 2.71 21.37
C PHE A 43 21.26 4.05 21.92
N TYR A 44 21.15 5.05 21.05
CA TYR A 44 20.58 6.37 21.33
C TYR A 44 19.22 6.46 20.67
N VAL A 45 18.16 6.53 21.46
CA VAL A 45 16.79 6.60 20.97
C VAL A 45 16.28 8.02 21.14
N ILE A 46 16.15 8.77 20.06
CA ILE A 46 15.54 10.09 20.08
C ILE A 46 14.03 9.90 20.30
N ASP A 47 13.57 10.40 21.45
CA ASP A 47 12.25 10.08 22.04
C ASP A 47 11.15 10.98 21.46
N GLY A 48 10.34 10.45 20.58
CA GLY A 48 9.15 11.07 20.00
C GLY A 48 7.88 10.84 20.84
N GLY A 49 8.01 10.60 22.15
CA GLY A 49 6.88 10.37 23.06
C GLY A 49 6.70 8.91 23.46
N ILE A 50 7.79 8.21 23.75
CA ILE A 50 7.78 6.81 24.20
C ILE A 50 7.29 6.72 25.64
N SER A 51 6.33 5.84 25.91
CA SER A 51 5.82 5.59 27.27
C SER A 51 6.88 4.95 28.18
N GLU A 52 6.83 5.27 29.47
CA GLU A 52 7.75 4.67 30.45
C GLU A 52 7.64 3.15 30.52
N LYS A 53 6.44 2.60 30.25
CA LYS A 53 6.23 1.15 30.13
C LYS A 53 7.08 0.57 29.01
N ASN A 54 7.08 1.20 27.84
CA ASN A 54 7.81 0.72 26.68
C ASN A 54 9.32 0.95 26.81
N LYS A 55 9.75 2.09 27.37
CA LYS A 55 11.15 2.32 27.74
C LYS A 55 11.69 1.23 28.67
N LYS A 56 10.90 0.85 29.70
CA LYS A 56 11.26 -0.25 30.60
C LYS A 56 11.41 -1.58 29.88
N LYS A 57 10.48 -1.92 28.98
CA LYS A 57 10.58 -3.15 28.16
C LYS A 57 11.84 -3.15 27.28
N LEU A 58 12.17 -2.02 26.65
CA LEU A 58 13.36 -1.87 25.81
C LEU A 58 14.67 -2.00 26.60
N LYS A 59 14.71 -1.50 27.83
CA LYS A 59 15.87 -1.66 28.73
C LYS A 59 16.07 -3.10 29.24
N LEU A 60 15.01 -3.90 29.23
CA LEU A 60 14.96 -5.25 29.78
C LEU A 60 14.84 -6.33 28.67
N LEU A 61 15.36 -6.04 27.48
CA LEU A 61 15.44 -7.05 26.45
C LEU A 61 16.25 -8.25 26.94
N ASN A 62 15.66 -9.43 26.82
CA ASN A 62 16.29 -10.66 27.25
C ASN A 62 17.37 -11.08 26.23
N THR A 63 18.62 -10.83 26.56
CA THR A 63 19.77 -11.11 25.70
C THR A 63 20.98 -11.43 26.59
N ASP A 64 21.84 -12.31 26.14
CA ASP A 64 23.13 -12.60 26.78
C ASP A 64 24.22 -11.58 26.40
N ARG A 65 23.87 -10.60 25.57
CA ARG A 65 24.79 -9.55 25.08
C ARG A 65 24.70 -8.30 25.95
N GLU A 66 25.87 -7.72 26.26
CA GLU A 66 25.94 -6.40 26.87
C GLU A 66 25.57 -5.33 25.84
N PHE A 67 24.70 -4.39 26.22
CA PHE A 67 24.36 -3.21 25.45
C PHE A 67 23.94 -2.05 26.34
N TYR A 68 24.03 -0.85 25.81
CA TYR A 68 23.51 0.36 26.47
C TYR A 68 22.38 0.96 25.66
N ILE A 69 21.38 1.52 26.34
CA ILE A 69 20.29 2.23 25.70
C ILE A 69 19.96 3.52 26.47
N GLU A 70 19.96 4.63 25.75
CA GLU A 70 19.63 5.96 26.28
C GLU A 70 18.46 6.54 25.48
N PHE A 71 17.45 7.06 26.21
CA PHE A 71 16.33 7.78 25.61
C PHE A 71 16.57 9.28 25.72
N ILE A 72 16.57 9.98 24.59
CA ILE A 72 16.94 11.38 24.50
C ILE A 72 15.70 12.19 24.16
N ALA A 73 15.19 12.94 25.14
CA ALA A 73 14.12 13.90 24.91
C ALA A 73 14.65 15.12 24.16
N ILE A 74 13.88 15.59 23.19
CA ILE A 74 14.21 16.79 22.41
C ILE A 74 13.11 17.84 22.54
N ASN A 75 13.48 19.10 22.31
CA ASN A 75 12.51 20.18 22.19
C ASN A 75 11.81 20.10 20.80
N GLN A 76 10.55 19.69 20.81
CA GLN A 76 9.74 19.55 19.58
C GLN A 76 9.47 20.90 18.90
N ASP A 77 9.56 22.02 19.61
CA ASP A 77 9.34 23.35 19.04
C ASP A 77 10.34 23.67 17.91
N LEU A 78 11.50 23.05 17.92
CA LEU A 78 12.51 23.19 16.86
C LEU A 78 11.99 22.74 15.48
N PHE A 79 10.97 21.90 15.43
CA PHE A 79 10.46 21.29 14.21
C PHE A 79 9.10 21.84 13.75
N THR A 80 8.51 22.78 14.50
CA THR A 80 7.15 23.32 14.19
C THR A 80 7.04 23.95 12.81
N ASN A 81 8.12 24.48 12.27
CA ASN A 81 8.17 25.13 10.95
C ASN A 81 8.69 24.24 9.83
N LEU A 82 9.01 22.97 10.09
CA LEU A 82 9.46 22.05 9.08
C LEU A 82 8.26 21.39 8.36
N PRO A 83 8.43 21.02 7.08
CA PRO A 83 7.37 20.36 6.33
C PRO A 83 7.06 18.97 6.91
N ASN A 84 5.78 18.66 6.99
CA ASN A 84 5.30 17.33 7.33
C ASN A 84 5.29 16.45 6.08
N SER A 85 5.56 15.15 6.26
CA SER A 85 5.40 14.21 5.15
C SER A 85 3.93 14.11 4.74
N SER A 86 3.69 14.06 3.43
CA SER A 86 2.37 13.71 2.87
C SER A 86 2.09 12.20 2.92
N GLN A 87 3.09 11.39 3.26
CA GLN A 87 3.00 9.93 3.33
C GLN A 87 2.52 9.49 4.72
N ALA A 88 1.37 8.83 4.79
CA ALA A 88 0.73 8.43 6.05
C ALA A 88 1.54 7.46 6.94
N HIS A 89 2.59 6.85 6.40
CA HIS A 89 3.46 5.93 7.14
C HIS A 89 4.76 6.60 7.66
N ILE A 90 4.98 7.88 7.35
CA ILE A 90 6.15 8.63 7.77
C ILE A 90 5.70 9.62 8.86
N SER A 91 6.30 9.51 10.03
CA SER A 91 6.04 10.42 11.15
C SER A 91 6.98 11.62 11.13
N ASN A 92 6.60 12.72 11.78
CA ASN A 92 7.41 13.94 11.84
C ASN A 92 8.72 13.74 12.61
N GLU A 93 8.78 12.72 13.46
CA GLU A 93 9.96 12.36 14.23
C GLU A 93 11.15 11.97 13.35
N THR A 94 10.94 11.61 12.07
CA THR A 94 12.04 11.31 11.15
C THR A 94 13.00 12.48 10.98
N ASN A 95 12.51 13.73 11.07
CA ASN A 95 13.37 14.94 11.00
C ASN A 95 14.31 15.09 12.21
N TYR A 96 14.09 14.38 13.31
CA TYR A 96 14.93 14.49 14.53
C TYR A 96 16.36 14.04 14.26
N ARG A 97 16.60 13.27 13.21
CA ARG A 97 17.96 12.89 12.76
C ARG A 97 18.84 14.08 12.40
N PHE A 98 18.28 15.26 12.14
CA PHE A 98 19.05 16.47 11.88
C PHE A 98 19.86 16.95 13.10
N LEU A 99 19.44 16.54 14.31
CA LEU A 99 20.08 16.96 15.57
C LEU A 99 21.21 16.04 16.03
N VAL A 100 21.50 14.93 15.37
CA VAL A 100 22.42 13.88 15.88
C VAL A 100 23.81 14.43 16.23
N SER A 101 24.33 15.40 15.45
CA SER A 101 25.66 15.97 15.68
C SER A 101 25.76 16.89 16.89
N THR A 102 24.62 17.45 17.34
CA THR A 102 24.54 18.35 18.52
C THR A 102 24.01 17.65 19.76
N ILE A 103 23.17 16.62 19.61
CA ILE A 103 22.67 15.79 20.73
C ILE A 103 23.84 15.12 21.46
N LYS A 104 24.85 14.63 20.72
CA LYS A 104 26.04 13.97 21.26
C LYS A 104 27.30 14.63 20.69
N PRO A 105 27.68 15.81 21.22
CA PRO A 105 28.77 16.60 20.64
C PRO A 105 30.15 15.94 20.72
N ASN A 106 30.30 14.94 21.60
CA ASN A 106 31.55 14.21 21.77
C ASN A 106 31.71 12.98 20.87
N LEU A 107 30.69 12.66 20.05
CA LEU A 107 30.80 11.57 19.10
C LEU A 107 31.27 12.09 17.73
N ASP A 108 32.23 11.40 17.14
CA ASP A 108 32.73 11.75 15.81
C ASP A 108 31.97 11.04 14.70
N LYS A 109 31.40 9.88 14.97
CA LYS A 109 30.70 9.02 14.01
C LYS A 109 29.50 8.31 14.64
N CYS A 110 28.44 8.04 13.89
CA CYS A 110 27.37 7.16 14.31
C CYS A 110 26.71 6.45 13.13
N ILE A 111 26.15 5.28 13.38
CA ILE A 111 25.17 4.64 12.50
C ILE A 111 23.78 5.21 12.88
N PHE A 112 22.98 5.55 11.88
CA PHE A 112 21.56 5.87 12.07
C PHE A 112 20.70 4.86 11.32
N LEU A 113 19.74 4.25 12.00
CA LEU A 113 18.88 3.21 11.43
C LEU A 113 17.40 3.59 11.57
N ASP A 114 16.62 3.28 10.54
CA ASP A 114 15.19 3.13 10.65
C ASP A 114 14.84 1.85 11.45
N VAL A 115 13.59 1.68 11.84
CA VAL A 115 13.18 0.54 12.69
C VAL A 115 12.34 -0.51 11.96
N ASP A 116 12.17 -0.32 10.66
CA ASP A 116 11.49 -1.25 9.77
C ASP A 116 12.48 -2.15 9.00
N LEU A 117 13.54 -2.51 9.69
CA LEU A 117 14.62 -3.35 9.21
C LEU A 117 15.07 -4.37 10.26
N VAL A 118 15.80 -5.37 9.82
CA VAL A 118 16.54 -6.30 10.68
C VAL A 118 17.97 -6.44 10.19
N VAL A 119 18.90 -6.52 11.13
CA VAL A 119 20.32 -6.77 10.86
C VAL A 119 20.55 -8.27 10.90
N VAL A 120 20.95 -8.86 9.79
CA VAL A 120 21.13 -10.31 9.65
C VAL A 120 22.60 -10.71 9.46
N GLY A 121 23.48 -9.72 9.36
CA GLY A 121 24.94 -9.87 9.36
C GLY A 121 25.59 -9.03 10.45
N ASP A 122 26.90 -8.91 10.43
CA ASP A 122 27.65 -8.16 11.42
C ASP A 122 27.69 -6.65 11.10
N ILE A 123 26.99 -5.83 11.91
CA ILE A 123 26.94 -4.38 11.71
C ILE A 123 28.31 -3.68 12.01
N SER A 124 29.26 -4.37 12.66
CA SER A 124 30.59 -3.81 12.87
C SER A 124 31.32 -3.56 11.54
N GLU A 125 31.06 -4.37 10.50
CA GLU A 125 31.61 -4.12 9.16
C GLU A 125 31.18 -2.77 8.59
N LEU A 126 29.91 -2.38 8.80
CA LEU A 126 29.43 -1.04 8.42
C LEU A 126 30.09 0.05 9.28
N TRP A 127 30.26 -0.20 10.58
CA TRP A 127 30.90 0.73 11.49
C TRP A 127 32.34 1.04 11.13
N GLU A 128 33.12 0.05 10.67
CA GLU A 128 34.52 0.19 10.31
C GLU A 128 34.76 0.91 8.95
N ILE A 129 33.70 1.17 8.19
CA ILE A 129 33.83 1.92 6.92
C ILE A 129 34.37 3.33 7.20
N ASP A 130 35.45 3.68 6.53
CA ASP A 130 36.01 5.01 6.57
C ASP A 130 35.13 6.01 5.80
N ILE A 131 34.76 7.10 6.49
CA ILE A 131 33.98 8.22 5.94
C ILE A 131 34.62 9.59 6.24
N ASP A 132 35.89 9.66 6.53
CA ASP A 132 36.56 10.88 6.98
C ASP A 132 36.37 12.04 6.00
N GLU A 133 36.36 11.76 4.70
CA GLU A 133 36.19 12.78 3.64
C GLU A 133 34.69 13.01 3.27
N HIS A 134 33.77 12.27 3.87
CA HIS A 134 32.35 12.31 3.54
C HIS A 134 31.51 12.81 4.71
N TYR A 135 30.31 13.36 4.42
CA TYR A 135 29.34 13.70 5.46
C TYR A 135 28.50 12.48 5.88
N MET A 136 28.30 11.57 4.93
CA MET A 136 27.43 10.43 5.10
C MET A 136 27.87 9.28 4.19
N ALA A 137 27.67 8.05 4.63
CA ALA A 137 27.63 6.89 3.73
C ALA A 137 26.23 6.28 3.73
N ALA A 138 25.73 5.89 2.56
CA ALA A 138 24.39 5.31 2.38
C ALA A 138 24.31 4.53 1.07
N VAL A 139 23.26 3.70 0.93
CA VAL A 139 22.99 2.91 -0.28
C VAL A 139 22.08 3.71 -1.22
N SER A 140 22.28 3.60 -2.53
CA SER A 140 21.40 4.22 -3.53
C SER A 140 19.96 3.71 -3.39
N ASP A 141 19.01 4.64 -3.47
CA ASP A 141 17.58 4.30 -3.45
C ASP A 141 17.13 3.77 -4.82
N GLN A 142 16.21 2.85 -4.81
CA GLN A 142 15.73 2.20 -6.03
C GLN A 142 14.52 2.93 -6.67
N ALA A 143 13.82 3.78 -5.92
CA ALA A 143 12.62 4.46 -6.37
C ALA A 143 12.82 5.60 -7.42
N PRO A 144 13.95 6.31 -7.49
CA PRO A 144 14.06 7.54 -8.29
C PRO A 144 14.14 7.39 -9.80
N LEU A 145 14.28 6.21 -10.37
CA LEU A 145 14.48 6.05 -11.82
C LEU A 145 13.23 6.17 -12.69
N HIS A 146 12.07 6.34 -12.08
CA HIS A 146 10.83 6.51 -12.88
C HIS A 146 10.82 7.89 -13.54
N PRO A 147 10.40 8.02 -14.83
CA PRO A 147 10.30 9.31 -15.53
C PRO A 147 9.46 10.38 -14.81
N ASP A 148 8.52 9.95 -13.96
CA ASP A 148 7.67 10.83 -13.16
C ASP A 148 8.14 10.94 -11.70
N SER A 149 9.38 10.57 -11.40
CA SER A 149 9.89 10.60 -10.02
C SER A 149 9.87 12.01 -9.44
N TRP A 150 9.52 12.11 -8.16
CA TRP A 150 9.58 13.38 -7.40
C TRP A 150 11.00 13.95 -7.36
N THR A 151 12.02 13.11 -7.44
CA THR A 151 13.43 13.52 -7.39
C THR A 151 13.79 14.50 -8.49
N LEU A 152 13.09 14.46 -9.64
CA LEU A 152 13.25 15.42 -10.73
C LEU A 152 12.84 16.85 -10.34
N LYS A 153 12.09 17.02 -9.26
CA LYS A 153 11.68 18.34 -8.72
C LYS A 153 12.66 18.85 -7.66
N LEU A 154 13.57 17.99 -7.20
CA LEU A 154 14.56 18.37 -6.21
C LEU A 154 15.74 19.12 -6.87
N PRO A 155 16.40 20.03 -6.17
CA PRO A 155 17.54 20.79 -6.69
C PRO A 155 18.82 19.95 -6.69
N LEU A 156 18.78 18.79 -7.35
CA LEU A 156 19.88 17.83 -7.46
C LEU A 156 20.33 17.71 -8.91
N PRO A 157 21.60 17.38 -9.20
CA PRO A 157 22.04 17.06 -10.56
C PRO A 157 21.24 15.91 -11.15
N TYR A 158 21.00 15.95 -12.46
CA TYR A 158 20.20 14.94 -13.16
C TYR A 158 20.78 13.52 -13.05
N ASP A 159 22.09 13.40 -13.00
CA ASP A 159 22.85 12.16 -12.89
C ASP A 159 23.16 11.75 -11.45
N TYR A 160 22.63 12.48 -10.46
CA TYR A 160 22.85 12.17 -9.06
C TYR A 160 22.11 10.89 -8.65
N LEU A 161 22.84 9.94 -8.09
CA LEU A 161 22.27 8.73 -7.50
C LEU A 161 21.70 9.07 -6.12
N TYR A 162 20.39 9.25 -6.07
CA TYR A 162 19.68 9.50 -4.83
C TYR A 162 19.83 8.33 -3.85
N VAL A 163 20.06 8.61 -2.56
CA VAL A 163 20.28 7.57 -1.55
C VAL A 163 19.09 7.39 -0.62
N ASN A 164 18.89 6.15 -0.20
CA ASN A 164 17.96 5.81 0.89
C ASN A 164 18.62 6.12 2.24
N THR A 165 17.90 6.73 3.16
CA THR A 165 18.42 7.17 4.45
C THR A 165 18.01 6.30 5.63
N GLY A 166 17.41 5.15 5.38
CA GLY A 166 17.03 4.20 6.43
C GLY A 166 18.22 3.45 7.05
N VAL A 167 19.35 3.39 6.34
CA VAL A 167 20.63 2.91 6.85
C VAL A 167 21.72 3.92 6.47
N THR A 168 22.26 4.62 7.44
CA THR A 168 23.29 5.66 7.20
C THR A 168 24.40 5.58 8.22
N LEU A 169 25.61 5.89 7.77
CA LEU A 169 26.76 6.16 8.63
C LEU A 169 27.06 7.66 8.53
N PHE A 170 26.96 8.41 9.62
CA PHE A 170 27.17 9.86 9.68
C PHE A 170 28.52 10.23 10.25
N ASN A 171 29.22 11.17 9.62
CA ASN A 171 30.41 11.83 10.14
C ASN A 171 29.99 13.07 10.96
N LEU A 172 29.75 12.88 12.23
CA LEU A 172 29.23 13.93 13.15
C LEU A 172 30.26 15.03 13.36
N LYS A 173 31.55 14.68 13.37
CA LYS A 173 32.64 15.66 13.47
C LYS A 173 32.59 16.64 12.30
N LYS A 174 32.56 16.12 11.09
CA LYS A 174 32.52 16.95 9.86
C LYS A 174 31.17 17.73 9.77
N TRP A 175 30.07 17.18 10.28
CA TRP A 175 28.81 17.91 10.35
C TRP A 175 28.92 19.16 11.25
N ARG A 176 29.62 19.05 12.38
CA ARG A 176 29.83 20.20 13.28
C ARG A 176 30.80 21.22 12.66
N GLU A 177 31.90 20.76 12.07
CA GLU A 177 32.90 21.63 11.43
C GLU A 177 32.29 22.48 10.31
N ASP A 178 31.39 21.89 9.50
CA ASP A 178 30.82 22.53 8.32
C ASP A 178 29.38 23.06 8.57
N ASN A 179 28.89 23.09 9.83
CA ASN A 179 27.55 23.54 10.24
C ASN A 179 26.42 22.88 9.45
N ILE A 180 26.52 21.58 9.19
CA ILE A 180 25.55 20.82 8.38
C ILE A 180 24.15 20.84 8.95
N GLN A 181 24.02 20.82 10.28
CA GLN A 181 22.69 20.90 10.93
C GLN A 181 21.91 22.14 10.49
N ASP A 182 22.53 23.30 10.50
CA ASP A 182 21.87 24.56 10.11
C ASP A 182 21.48 24.52 8.62
N LEU A 183 22.33 23.93 7.77
CA LEU A 183 22.04 23.76 6.35
C LEU A 183 20.86 22.80 6.12
N LEU A 184 20.72 21.75 6.92
CA LEU A 184 19.59 20.83 6.86
C LEU A 184 18.27 21.56 7.19
N PHE A 185 18.22 22.34 8.27
CA PHE A 185 17.05 23.13 8.62
C PHE A 185 16.70 24.16 7.54
N GLN A 186 17.70 24.89 7.03
CA GLN A 186 17.50 25.87 5.96
C GLN A 186 16.98 25.24 4.67
N ASN A 187 17.58 24.12 4.23
CA ASN A 187 17.15 23.43 3.01
C ASN A 187 15.78 22.78 3.16
N SER A 188 15.46 22.18 4.32
CA SER A 188 14.14 21.64 4.60
C SER A 188 13.06 22.72 4.48
N ALA A 189 13.28 23.90 5.07
CA ALA A 189 12.34 25.01 4.96
C ALA A 189 12.26 25.59 3.54
N LYS A 190 13.41 25.78 2.88
CA LYS A 190 13.53 26.34 1.54
C LYS A 190 12.81 25.52 0.49
N TYR A 191 12.95 24.21 0.55
CA TYR A 191 12.43 23.28 -0.46
C TYR A 191 11.14 22.58 -0.02
N ALA A 192 10.52 22.98 1.09
CA ALA A 192 9.34 22.36 1.69
C ALA A 192 8.22 21.96 0.70
N ARG A 193 8.02 22.74 -0.37
CA ARG A 193 6.94 22.52 -1.36
C ARG A 193 7.20 21.36 -2.32
N VAL A 194 8.45 20.93 -2.45
CA VAL A 194 8.84 19.86 -3.40
C VAL A 194 9.31 18.59 -2.72
N LEU A 195 9.52 18.62 -1.40
CA LEU A 195 9.88 17.44 -0.62
C LEU A 195 8.71 16.45 -0.55
N GLN A 196 8.96 15.21 -0.89
CA GLN A 196 8.04 14.09 -0.72
C GLN A 196 8.36 13.26 0.52
N PHE A 197 9.64 13.07 0.79
CA PHE A 197 10.22 12.44 1.97
C PHE A 197 11.10 13.46 2.69
N PRO A 198 10.52 14.32 3.56
CA PRO A 198 11.17 15.55 4.02
C PRO A 198 12.57 15.36 4.59
N ASP A 199 12.78 14.33 5.42
CA ASP A 199 14.10 14.04 6.00
C ASP A 199 15.09 13.47 4.96
N GLN A 200 14.67 12.47 4.19
CA GLN A 200 15.50 11.83 3.17
C GLN A 200 15.85 12.80 2.04
N ASP A 201 14.86 13.53 1.51
CA ASP A 201 15.07 14.52 0.46
C ASP A 201 16.02 15.63 0.93
N THR A 202 15.84 16.11 2.17
CA THR A 202 16.69 17.17 2.74
C THR A 202 18.13 16.72 2.92
N LEU A 203 18.36 15.48 3.39
CA LEU A 203 19.71 14.92 3.50
C LEU A 203 20.36 14.81 2.13
N ASN A 204 19.66 14.30 1.12
CA ASN A 204 20.17 14.21 -0.24
C ASN A 204 20.53 15.60 -0.81
N ILE A 205 19.62 16.58 -0.69
CA ILE A 205 19.84 17.96 -1.16
C ILE A 205 21.07 18.60 -0.48
N THR A 206 21.22 18.36 0.81
CA THR A 206 22.27 19.02 1.60
C THR A 206 23.63 18.36 1.44
N LEU A 207 23.66 17.02 1.33
CA LEU A 207 24.91 16.25 1.44
C LEU A 207 25.43 15.69 0.12
N TYR A 208 24.70 15.81 -0.99
CA TYR A 208 24.97 15.11 -2.26
C TYR A 208 26.42 15.18 -2.77
N LYS A 209 27.16 16.23 -2.42
CA LYS A 209 28.57 16.39 -2.88
C LYS A 209 29.55 15.51 -2.13
N LYS A 210 29.18 15.02 -0.93
CA LYS A 210 30.07 14.28 -0.01
C LYS A 210 29.36 13.06 0.58
N ILE A 211 28.73 12.26 -0.27
CA ILE A 211 28.14 10.97 0.11
C ILE A 211 29.04 9.85 -0.41
N LYS A 212 29.37 8.90 0.46
CA LYS A 212 29.99 7.63 0.11
C LYS A 212 28.91 6.61 -0.19
N TYR A 213 28.93 6.01 -1.37
CA TYR A 213 27.99 4.96 -1.71
C TYR A 213 28.42 3.63 -1.10
N LEU A 214 27.48 2.98 -0.42
CA LEU A 214 27.64 1.67 0.18
C LEU A 214 27.15 0.57 -0.78
N SER A 215 27.67 -0.65 -0.60
CA SER A 215 27.14 -1.86 -1.22
C SER A 215 25.68 -2.08 -0.81
N HIS A 216 24.86 -2.60 -1.72
CA HIS A 216 23.43 -2.85 -1.51
C HIS A 216 23.15 -3.90 -0.42
N ILE A 217 24.15 -4.71 -0.03
CA ILE A 217 24.02 -5.64 1.10
C ILE A 217 23.69 -4.95 2.43
N TYR A 218 24.12 -3.70 2.62
CA TYR A 218 23.89 -2.92 3.85
C TYR A 218 22.50 -2.28 3.90
N ASN A 219 21.73 -2.31 2.82
CA ASN A 219 20.36 -1.85 2.79
C ASN A 219 19.58 -2.61 1.70
N ALA A 220 19.43 -3.93 1.88
CA ALA A 220 18.70 -4.78 0.96
C ALA A 220 17.19 -4.53 1.13
N MET A 221 16.53 -4.02 0.07
CA MET A 221 15.13 -3.58 0.09
C MET A 221 14.24 -4.55 -0.71
N PRO A 222 13.71 -5.63 -0.11
CA PRO A 222 13.05 -6.72 -0.83
C PRO A 222 11.74 -6.34 -1.51
N VAL A 223 11.13 -5.22 -1.11
CA VAL A 223 9.84 -4.74 -1.68
C VAL A 223 10.03 -3.64 -2.73
N GLN A 224 11.28 -3.26 -3.01
CA GLN A 224 11.62 -2.27 -4.02
C GLN A 224 11.98 -2.91 -5.36
N THR A 225 11.74 -2.18 -6.45
CA THR A 225 12.20 -2.59 -7.79
C THR A 225 13.62 -2.08 -7.99
N TYR A 226 14.56 -2.97 -8.21
CA TYR A 226 15.96 -2.60 -8.45
C TYR A 226 16.18 -2.07 -9.86
N HIS A 227 17.18 -1.20 -10.03
CA HIS A 227 17.55 -0.60 -11.31
C HIS A 227 17.99 -1.64 -12.33
N ASN A 228 18.66 -2.68 -11.86
CA ASN A 228 19.09 -3.81 -12.68
C ASN A 228 19.23 -5.08 -11.82
N GLU A 229 19.35 -6.23 -12.48
CA GLU A 229 19.48 -7.52 -11.80
C GLU A 229 20.82 -7.68 -11.06
N GLU A 230 21.89 -6.99 -11.49
CA GLU A 230 23.19 -7.04 -10.81
C GLU A 230 23.11 -6.44 -9.41
N GLN A 231 22.52 -5.25 -9.27
CA GLN A 231 22.32 -4.61 -7.96
C GLN A 231 21.39 -5.44 -7.06
N LYS A 232 20.36 -6.07 -7.63
CA LYS A 232 19.48 -6.96 -6.90
C LYS A 232 20.21 -8.21 -6.43
N GLN A 233 21.02 -8.82 -7.29
CA GLN A 233 21.85 -9.97 -6.93
C GLN A 233 22.87 -9.59 -5.85
N GLU A 234 23.53 -8.43 -5.97
CA GLU A 234 24.42 -7.90 -4.94
C GLU A 234 23.69 -7.81 -3.60
N ALA A 235 22.52 -7.11 -3.57
CA ALA A 235 21.75 -6.87 -2.35
C ALA A 235 21.38 -8.16 -1.60
N PHE A 236 21.04 -9.23 -2.32
CA PHE A 236 20.52 -10.47 -1.74
C PHE A 236 21.48 -11.67 -1.80
N SER A 237 22.70 -11.47 -2.28
CA SER A 237 23.73 -12.53 -2.25
C SER A 237 24.18 -12.87 -0.83
N ASN A 238 24.39 -11.84 0.00
CA ASN A 238 24.74 -11.94 1.41
C ASN A 238 24.28 -10.69 2.17
N PRO A 239 22.96 -10.48 2.30
CA PRO A 239 22.43 -9.25 2.91
C PRO A 239 22.91 -9.12 4.36
N GLN A 240 23.42 -7.95 4.72
CA GLN A 240 23.78 -7.60 6.09
C GLN A 240 22.61 -6.96 6.81
N ILE A 241 21.80 -6.19 6.09
CA ILE A 241 20.60 -5.52 6.61
C ILE A 241 19.47 -5.69 5.60
N ILE A 242 18.34 -6.21 6.06
CA ILE A 242 17.09 -6.31 5.28
C ILE A 242 16.15 -5.21 5.74
N HIS A 243 15.77 -4.32 4.83
CA HIS A 243 14.97 -3.13 5.10
C HIS A 243 13.70 -3.12 4.25
N TRP A 244 12.55 -3.19 4.89
CA TRP A 244 11.24 -3.08 4.20
C TRP A 244 10.83 -1.62 4.06
N ALA A 245 11.63 -0.85 3.30
CA ALA A 245 11.32 0.54 3.01
C ALA A 245 9.96 0.72 2.33
N GLY A 246 9.20 1.77 2.71
CA GLY A 246 7.88 2.05 2.15
C GLY A 246 6.72 1.39 2.90
N ALA A 247 5.57 1.18 2.23
CA ALA A 247 4.32 0.81 2.90
C ALA A 247 4.17 -0.69 3.21
N HIS A 248 4.90 -1.55 2.49
CA HIS A 248 4.76 -3.01 2.60
C HIS A 248 5.66 -3.58 3.70
N LYS A 249 5.14 -3.60 4.92
CA LYS A 249 5.85 -4.05 6.11
C LYS A 249 5.53 -5.51 6.45
N PRO A 250 6.49 -6.32 6.96
CA PRO A 250 6.28 -7.73 7.29
C PRO A 250 5.21 -7.97 8.36
N TRP A 251 5.00 -7.01 9.23
CA TRP A 251 3.91 -7.07 10.22
C TRP A 251 2.53 -6.69 9.68
N LYS A 252 2.43 -6.15 8.47
CA LYS A 252 1.16 -5.85 7.80
C LYS A 252 0.85 -6.85 6.69
N TYR A 253 1.88 -7.31 6.01
CA TYR A 253 1.83 -8.16 4.83
C TYR A 253 2.77 -9.35 5.04
N PRO A 254 2.27 -10.48 5.56
CA PRO A 254 3.11 -11.62 5.92
C PRO A 254 3.75 -12.34 4.71
N ASP A 255 3.30 -12.03 3.52
CA ASP A 255 3.77 -12.57 2.23
C ASP A 255 4.89 -11.73 1.59
N VAL A 256 5.32 -10.61 2.20
CA VAL A 256 6.48 -9.88 1.67
C VAL A 256 7.75 -10.72 1.81
N PRO A 257 8.67 -10.63 0.84
CA PRO A 257 9.91 -11.41 0.89
C PRO A 257 10.68 -11.14 2.19
N TYR A 258 11.27 -12.18 2.74
CA TYR A 258 12.05 -12.17 4.01
C TYR A 258 11.24 -11.80 5.27
N ALA A 259 9.90 -11.81 5.24
CA ALA A 259 9.07 -11.51 6.42
C ALA A 259 9.39 -12.45 7.60
N GLU A 260 9.77 -13.69 7.33
CA GLU A 260 10.18 -14.68 8.33
C GLU A 260 11.35 -14.20 9.19
N MET A 261 12.29 -13.42 8.65
CA MET A 261 13.41 -12.85 9.38
C MET A 261 12.93 -11.82 10.42
N PHE A 262 11.98 -10.96 10.05
CA PHE A 262 11.36 -10.04 11.01
C PHE A 262 10.70 -10.81 12.16
N TRP A 263 9.89 -11.83 11.84
CA TRP A 263 9.17 -12.61 12.84
C TRP A 263 10.07 -13.49 13.70
N TYR A 264 11.22 -13.92 13.16
CA TYR A 264 12.23 -14.62 13.93
C TYR A 264 12.75 -13.77 15.09
N TYR A 265 13.11 -12.50 14.85
CA TYR A 265 13.59 -11.59 15.89
C TYR A 265 12.45 -11.03 16.75
N ALA A 266 11.29 -10.74 16.17
CA ALA A 266 10.15 -10.23 16.92
C ALA A 266 9.71 -11.17 18.06
N ARG A 267 9.75 -12.49 17.85
CA ARG A 267 9.42 -13.50 18.88
C ARG A 267 10.31 -13.43 20.11
N GLN A 268 11.51 -12.90 20.00
CA GLN A 268 12.47 -12.78 21.07
C GLN A 268 12.27 -11.51 21.90
N THR A 269 11.27 -10.69 21.54
CA THR A 269 10.97 -9.42 22.21
C THR A 269 9.73 -9.51 23.11
N PRO A 270 9.65 -8.71 24.18
CA PRO A 270 8.44 -8.60 25.01
C PRO A 270 7.28 -7.88 24.29
N PHE A 271 7.43 -7.55 23.00
CA PHE A 271 6.43 -6.90 22.16
C PHE A 271 5.76 -7.84 21.15
N TYR A 272 6.21 -9.10 21.07
CA TYR A 272 5.74 -10.05 20.04
C TYR A 272 4.22 -10.16 20.00
N GLU A 273 3.58 -10.40 21.15
CA GLU A 273 2.13 -10.53 21.21
C GLU A 273 1.42 -9.22 20.81
N GLU A 274 1.94 -8.07 21.23
CA GLU A 274 1.36 -6.76 20.90
C GLU A 274 1.41 -6.52 19.39
N ILE A 275 2.54 -6.85 18.74
CA ILE A 275 2.70 -6.75 17.28
C ILE A 275 1.73 -7.70 16.56
N LEU A 276 1.65 -8.95 17.01
CA LEU A 276 0.82 -9.98 16.40
C LEU A 276 -0.67 -9.65 16.54
N PHE A 277 -1.14 -9.31 17.73
CA PHE A 277 -2.56 -8.98 17.97
C PHE A 277 -2.99 -7.71 17.23
N LYS A 278 -2.14 -6.68 17.20
CA LYS A 278 -2.41 -5.48 16.42
C LYS A 278 -2.65 -5.80 14.94
N ASN A 279 -1.85 -6.69 14.38
CA ASN A 279 -2.00 -7.12 12.99
C ASN A 279 -3.24 -7.96 12.74
N ILE A 280 -3.51 -8.96 13.58
CA ILE A 280 -4.72 -9.79 13.47
C ILE A 280 -5.95 -8.91 13.51
N THR A 281 -6.01 -7.96 14.46
CA THR A 281 -7.14 -7.04 14.60
C THR A 281 -7.30 -6.14 13.38
N GLN A 282 -6.22 -5.54 12.87
CA GLN A 282 -6.28 -4.68 11.68
C GLN A 282 -6.69 -5.44 10.43
N ASN A 283 -6.16 -6.65 10.23
CA ASN A 283 -6.51 -7.49 9.09
C ASN A 283 -7.97 -7.95 9.16
N SER A 284 -8.46 -8.33 10.34
CA SER A 284 -9.86 -8.70 10.54
C SER A 284 -10.80 -7.52 10.25
N LEU A 285 -10.47 -6.32 10.71
CA LEU A 285 -11.25 -5.11 10.42
C LEU A 285 -11.25 -4.78 8.93
N ASN A 286 -10.12 -4.91 8.24
CA ASN A 286 -10.01 -4.68 6.81
C ASN A 286 -10.82 -5.69 6.00
N ILE A 287 -10.76 -6.97 6.36
CA ILE A 287 -11.56 -8.03 5.75
C ILE A 287 -13.06 -7.73 5.94
N THR A 288 -13.47 -7.40 7.17
CA THR A 288 -14.87 -7.06 7.48
C THR A 288 -15.33 -5.85 6.67
N ARG A 289 -14.51 -4.79 6.59
CA ARG A 289 -14.82 -3.58 5.82
C ARG A 289 -14.92 -3.85 4.32
N ASN A 290 -13.98 -4.62 3.76
CA ASN A 290 -13.99 -4.99 2.35
C ASN A 290 -15.18 -5.88 2.02
N THR A 291 -15.52 -6.84 2.88
CA THR A 291 -16.71 -7.68 2.73
C THR A 291 -17.99 -6.84 2.78
N SER A 292 -18.09 -5.91 3.74
CA SER A 292 -19.24 -4.99 3.82
C SER A 292 -19.37 -4.12 2.57
N ASN A 293 -18.25 -3.59 2.05
CA ASN A 293 -18.24 -2.81 0.81
C ASN A 293 -18.63 -3.66 -0.41
N MET A 294 -18.17 -4.91 -0.49
CA MET A 294 -18.57 -5.85 -1.54
C MET A 294 -20.06 -6.17 -1.47
N ILE A 295 -20.59 -6.41 -0.27
CA ILE A 295 -22.03 -6.64 -0.04
C ILE A 295 -22.80 -5.38 -0.45
N GLN A 296 -22.38 -4.19 -0.03
CA GLN A 296 -23.05 -2.94 -0.37
C GLN A 296 -23.03 -2.67 -1.88
N ASN A 297 -21.91 -2.91 -2.55
CA ASN A 297 -21.78 -2.78 -4.00
C ASN A 297 -22.66 -3.81 -4.74
N ASN A 298 -22.75 -5.04 -4.24
CA ASN A 298 -23.65 -6.05 -4.78
C ASN A 298 -25.13 -5.66 -4.56
N ILE A 299 -25.49 -5.13 -3.40
CA ILE A 299 -26.83 -4.61 -3.13
C ILE A 299 -27.14 -3.44 -4.09
N ASN A 300 -26.20 -2.50 -4.28
CA ASN A 300 -26.39 -1.38 -5.17
C ASN A 300 -26.47 -1.81 -6.65
N SER A 301 -25.70 -2.81 -7.07
CA SER A 301 -25.77 -3.38 -8.42
C SER A 301 -27.05 -4.20 -8.67
N THR A 302 -27.61 -4.81 -7.62
CA THR A 302 -28.92 -5.50 -7.69
C THR A 302 -30.09 -4.53 -7.54
N SER A 303 -29.87 -3.32 -7.03
CA SER A 303 -30.92 -2.29 -6.94
C SER A 303 -31.29 -1.67 -8.28
N GLN A 304 -30.48 -1.83 -9.31
CA GLN A 304 -30.75 -1.46 -10.70
C GLN A 304 -30.66 -2.71 -11.58
N GLY A 305 -31.74 -3.11 -12.21
CA GLY A 305 -31.72 -4.29 -13.07
C GLY A 305 -33.09 -4.84 -13.46
N ALA A 306 -34.20 -4.29 -12.92
CA ALA A 306 -35.54 -4.67 -13.32
C ALA A 306 -35.79 -4.34 -14.78
N VAL A 307 -35.35 -3.18 -15.25
CA VAL A 307 -35.43 -2.74 -16.65
C VAL A 307 -34.72 -3.71 -17.56
N GLU A 308 -33.47 -4.08 -17.27
CA GLU A 308 -32.69 -5.01 -18.08
C GLU A 308 -33.26 -6.43 -18.03
N LYS A 309 -33.82 -6.84 -16.88
CA LYS A 309 -34.54 -8.09 -16.75
C LYS A 309 -35.74 -8.15 -17.66
N VAL A 310 -36.59 -7.10 -17.69
CA VAL A 310 -37.75 -7.03 -18.58
C VAL A 310 -37.33 -6.96 -20.04
N LYS A 311 -36.27 -6.24 -20.40
CA LYS A 311 -35.71 -6.22 -21.76
C LYS A 311 -35.11 -7.57 -22.18
N SER A 312 -34.64 -8.36 -21.24
CA SER A 312 -34.14 -9.72 -21.49
C SER A 312 -35.24 -10.74 -21.74
N HIS A 313 -36.51 -10.46 -21.41
CA HIS A 313 -37.65 -11.35 -21.64
C HIS A 313 -37.80 -11.65 -23.14
N LEU A 314 -38.21 -12.90 -23.41
CA LEU A 314 -38.45 -13.33 -24.78
C LEU A 314 -39.50 -12.42 -25.47
N SER A 315 -40.55 -12.03 -24.78
CA SER A 315 -41.58 -11.11 -25.26
C SER A 315 -41.00 -9.78 -25.76
N PHE A 316 -40.09 -9.15 -25.02
CA PHE A 316 -39.47 -7.89 -25.44
C PHE A 316 -38.58 -8.07 -26.67
N LYS A 317 -37.73 -9.14 -26.69
CA LYS A 317 -36.82 -9.46 -27.81
C LYS A 317 -37.57 -9.72 -29.12
N LEU A 318 -38.61 -10.55 -29.07
CA LEU A 318 -39.43 -10.86 -30.21
C LEU A 318 -40.18 -9.62 -30.72
N GLY A 319 -40.78 -8.86 -29.83
CA GLY A 319 -41.52 -7.67 -30.21
C GLY A 319 -40.64 -6.58 -30.80
N LYS A 320 -39.38 -6.42 -30.31
CA LYS A 320 -38.41 -5.50 -30.89
C LYS A 320 -38.04 -5.90 -32.29
N GLU A 321 -37.87 -7.19 -32.55
CA GLU A 321 -37.59 -7.73 -33.90
C GLU A 321 -38.77 -7.51 -34.85
N ILE A 322 -40.02 -7.75 -34.40
CA ILE A 322 -41.22 -7.46 -35.18
C ILE A 322 -41.30 -5.98 -35.57
N LEU A 323 -40.99 -5.06 -34.67
CA LEU A 323 -41.03 -3.63 -34.96
C LEU A 323 -39.90 -3.16 -35.87
N SER A 324 -38.75 -3.85 -35.91
CA SER A 324 -37.63 -3.52 -36.78
C SER A 324 -37.95 -3.58 -38.29
N ILE A 325 -39.06 -4.24 -38.66
CA ILE A 325 -39.58 -4.28 -40.05
C ILE A 325 -39.95 -2.88 -40.52
N LYS A 326 -40.40 -1.98 -39.62
CA LYS A 326 -40.72 -0.59 -40.00
C LYS A 326 -39.53 0.16 -40.57
N GLU A 327 -38.33 -0.17 -40.08
CA GLU A 327 -37.08 0.47 -40.49
C GLU A 327 -36.54 -0.12 -41.82
N ASN A 328 -36.78 -1.42 -42.04
CA ASN A 328 -36.33 -2.11 -43.25
C ASN A 328 -37.32 -3.21 -43.69
N LYS A 329 -38.11 -2.92 -44.73
CA LYS A 329 -39.15 -3.83 -45.25
C LYS A 329 -38.59 -5.14 -45.77
N LEU A 330 -37.33 -5.22 -46.20
CA LEU A 330 -36.69 -6.45 -46.69
C LEU A 330 -36.56 -7.50 -45.55
N LYS A 331 -36.56 -7.08 -44.30
CA LYS A 331 -36.54 -8.00 -43.15
C LYS A 331 -37.79 -8.86 -43.01
N ILE A 332 -38.89 -8.57 -43.69
CA ILE A 332 -40.13 -9.37 -43.66
C ILE A 332 -39.86 -10.81 -44.04
N LEU A 333 -39.04 -11.05 -45.09
CA LEU A 333 -38.74 -12.41 -45.56
C LEU A 333 -37.88 -13.22 -44.56
N ALA A 334 -36.99 -12.54 -43.84
CA ALA A 334 -36.13 -13.17 -42.84
C ALA A 334 -36.81 -13.30 -41.45
N LEU A 335 -37.90 -12.58 -41.21
CA LEU A 335 -38.53 -12.48 -39.89
C LEU A 335 -38.88 -13.83 -39.24
N PRO A 336 -39.50 -14.81 -39.95
CA PRO A 336 -39.82 -16.10 -39.32
C PRO A 336 -38.55 -16.80 -38.78
N PHE A 337 -37.45 -16.74 -39.53
CA PHE A 337 -36.20 -17.38 -39.16
C PHE A 337 -35.52 -16.65 -37.97
N THR A 338 -35.53 -15.32 -37.95
CA THR A 338 -34.96 -14.55 -36.86
C THR A 338 -35.74 -14.75 -35.57
N LEU A 339 -37.08 -14.81 -35.61
CA LEU A 339 -37.94 -15.10 -34.46
C LEU A 339 -37.67 -16.50 -33.88
N ILE A 340 -37.54 -17.52 -34.74
CA ILE A 340 -37.18 -18.88 -34.30
C ILE A 340 -35.79 -18.87 -33.67
N PHE A 341 -34.83 -18.24 -34.29
CA PHE A 341 -33.45 -18.14 -33.73
C PHE A 341 -33.42 -17.48 -32.38
N ILE A 342 -34.11 -16.34 -32.19
CA ILE A 342 -34.20 -15.63 -30.90
C ILE A 342 -34.83 -16.55 -29.87
N THR A 343 -35.87 -17.30 -30.24
CA THR A 343 -36.57 -18.21 -29.32
C THR A 343 -35.66 -19.35 -28.86
N ILE A 344 -34.96 -19.99 -29.79
CA ILE A 344 -34.01 -21.08 -29.51
C ILE A 344 -32.89 -20.58 -28.57
N LYS A 345 -32.25 -19.46 -28.94
CA LYS A 345 -31.18 -18.85 -28.16
C LYS A 345 -31.65 -18.53 -26.71
N HIS A 346 -32.86 -17.98 -26.57
CA HIS A 346 -33.43 -17.68 -25.26
C HIS A 346 -33.69 -18.94 -24.44
N LYS A 347 -34.21 -20.01 -25.04
CA LYS A 347 -34.47 -21.29 -24.33
C LYS A 347 -33.16 -21.94 -23.89
N ILE A 348 -32.09 -21.92 -24.73
CA ILE A 348 -30.80 -22.46 -24.38
C ILE A 348 -30.20 -21.65 -23.19
N SER A 349 -30.22 -20.31 -23.27
CA SER A 349 -29.75 -19.46 -22.17
C SER A 349 -30.46 -19.75 -20.86
N ASN A 350 -31.77 -19.93 -20.88
CA ASN A 350 -32.56 -20.27 -19.69
C ASN A 350 -32.24 -21.67 -19.15
N LEU A 351 -31.95 -22.64 -20.03
CA LEU A 351 -31.52 -23.97 -19.62
C LEU A 351 -30.16 -23.91 -18.91
N ILE A 352 -29.19 -23.21 -19.49
CA ILE A 352 -27.86 -23.00 -18.88
C ILE A 352 -28.01 -22.32 -17.52
N TYR A 353 -28.83 -21.26 -17.45
CA TYR A 353 -29.08 -20.55 -16.19
C TYR A 353 -29.67 -21.46 -15.11
N LYS A 354 -30.64 -22.33 -15.47
CA LYS A 354 -31.22 -23.34 -14.54
C LYS A 354 -30.15 -24.33 -14.06
N LEU A 355 -29.25 -24.79 -14.94
CA LEU A 355 -28.18 -25.69 -14.55
C LEU A 355 -27.20 -25.01 -13.58
N ILE A 356 -26.85 -23.75 -13.81
CA ILE A 356 -26.01 -22.95 -12.90
C ILE A 356 -26.69 -22.80 -11.54
N LEU A 357 -27.99 -22.49 -11.50
CA LEU A 357 -28.74 -22.35 -10.26
C LEU A 357 -28.86 -23.64 -9.46
N ASN A 358 -28.93 -24.79 -10.10
CA ASN A 358 -28.94 -26.08 -9.42
C ASN A 358 -27.62 -26.32 -8.64
N SER A 359 -26.51 -25.88 -9.19
CA SER A 359 -25.20 -25.98 -8.52
C SER A 359 -24.91 -24.81 -7.58
N ASN A 360 -25.60 -23.66 -7.77
CA ASN A 360 -25.36 -22.41 -7.03
C ASN A 360 -26.68 -21.70 -6.69
N PRO A 361 -27.47 -22.19 -5.75
CA PRO A 361 -28.81 -21.64 -5.44
C PRO A 361 -28.82 -20.17 -5.01
N HIS A 362 -27.72 -19.70 -4.44
CA HIS A 362 -27.53 -18.31 -3.97
C HIS A 362 -27.45 -17.29 -5.13
N LEU A 363 -27.22 -17.73 -6.37
CA LEU A 363 -27.23 -16.87 -7.56
C LEU A 363 -28.65 -16.58 -8.09
N LYS A 364 -29.70 -17.06 -7.40
CA LYS A 364 -31.08 -16.79 -7.78
C LYS A 364 -31.36 -15.28 -7.72
N SER A 365 -31.73 -14.74 -8.86
CA SER A 365 -32.05 -13.32 -8.95
C SER A 365 -33.31 -12.95 -8.16
N LEU A 366 -33.31 -11.78 -7.53
CA LEU A 366 -34.46 -11.26 -6.77
C LEU A 366 -35.71 -11.09 -7.64
N PRO A 367 -36.93 -11.12 -7.04
CA PRO A 367 -38.14 -10.72 -7.71
C PRO A 367 -38.05 -9.29 -8.26
N LEU A 368 -38.75 -9.01 -9.38
CA LEU A 368 -38.68 -7.68 -10.03
C LEU A 368 -39.08 -6.53 -9.08
N SER A 369 -40.01 -6.75 -8.16
CA SER A 369 -40.45 -5.75 -7.20
C SER A 369 -39.39 -5.31 -6.17
N HIS A 370 -38.26 -6.01 -6.08
CA HIS A 370 -37.19 -5.69 -5.14
C HIS A 370 -36.10 -4.77 -5.76
N TYR A 371 -36.24 -4.42 -7.04
CA TYR A 371 -35.31 -3.52 -7.72
C TYR A 371 -35.82 -2.07 -7.66
N SER A 372 -34.92 -1.11 -7.49
CA SER A 372 -35.24 0.31 -7.41
C SER A 372 -35.86 0.87 -8.71
N ASP A 373 -35.51 0.31 -9.85
CA ASP A 373 -36.02 0.65 -11.19
C ASP A 373 -37.28 -0.16 -11.60
N TYR A 374 -37.97 -0.77 -10.62
CA TYR A 374 -39.19 -1.59 -10.86
C TYR A 374 -40.28 -0.84 -11.61
N HIS A 375 -40.56 0.40 -11.23
CA HIS A 375 -41.59 1.22 -11.88
C HIS A 375 -41.25 1.54 -13.33
N GLU A 376 -39.97 1.73 -13.66
CA GLU A 376 -39.52 1.90 -15.04
C GLU A 376 -39.63 0.59 -15.83
N ALA A 377 -39.32 -0.53 -15.23
CA ALA A 377 -39.51 -1.84 -15.83
C ALA A 377 -40.98 -2.13 -16.18
N LEU A 378 -41.94 -1.71 -15.34
CA LEU A 378 -43.36 -1.81 -15.62
C LEU A 378 -43.76 -0.96 -16.85
N LYS A 379 -43.18 0.22 -17.03
CA LYS A 379 -43.42 1.05 -18.23
C LYS A 379 -43.00 0.30 -19.50
N ILE A 380 -41.87 -0.42 -19.46
CA ILE A 380 -41.39 -1.21 -20.63
C ILE A 380 -42.34 -2.33 -20.96
N GLN A 381 -43.00 -2.97 -19.98
CA GLN A 381 -44.01 -3.98 -20.24
C GLN A 381 -45.23 -3.42 -20.98
N ASN A 382 -45.50 -2.11 -20.88
CA ASN A 382 -46.54 -1.43 -21.61
C ASN A 382 -46.13 -0.99 -23.02
N TYR A 383 -44.88 -1.10 -23.40
CA TYR A 383 -44.41 -0.78 -24.76
C TYR A 383 -45.04 -1.71 -25.80
N LEU A 384 -45.30 -1.17 -27.00
CA LEU A 384 -45.83 -1.95 -28.09
C LEU A 384 -45.00 -3.19 -28.40
N SER A 385 -43.64 -3.04 -28.35
CA SER A 385 -42.72 -4.17 -28.55
C SER A 385 -42.99 -5.30 -27.57
N TYR A 386 -43.15 -5.00 -26.26
CA TYR A 386 -43.43 -6.04 -25.27
C TYR A 386 -44.80 -6.68 -25.48
N LYS A 387 -45.82 -5.89 -25.76
CA LYS A 387 -47.18 -6.37 -26.01
C LYS A 387 -47.29 -7.28 -27.24
N LEU A 388 -46.64 -6.90 -28.32
CA LEU A 388 -46.60 -7.73 -29.55
C LEU A 388 -45.83 -9.02 -29.32
N GLY A 389 -44.66 -8.96 -28.74
CA GLY A 389 -43.90 -10.17 -28.43
C GLY A 389 -44.62 -11.09 -27.42
N ASN A 390 -45.30 -10.55 -26.43
CA ASN A 390 -46.12 -11.33 -25.48
C ASN A 390 -47.31 -12.00 -26.17
N LEU A 391 -47.95 -11.33 -27.14
CA LEU A 391 -48.97 -11.92 -27.96
C LEU A 391 -48.43 -13.10 -28.77
N LEU A 392 -47.26 -12.96 -29.38
CA LEU A 392 -46.61 -14.02 -30.16
C LEU A 392 -46.24 -15.22 -29.29
N VAL A 393 -45.69 -14.97 -28.06
CA VAL A 393 -45.32 -16.03 -27.12
C VAL A 393 -46.53 -16.81 -26.63
N LYS A 394 -47.67 -16.11 -26.31
CA LYS A 394 -48.88 -16.75 -25.77
C LYS A 394 -49.76 -17.39 -26.86
N HIS A 395 -49.81 -16.81 -28.04
CA HIS A 395 -50.72 -17.20 -29.12
C HIS A 395 -50.03 -17.21 -30.48
N PRO A 396 -49.01 -18.05 -30.72
CA PRO A 396 -48.20 -18.02 -31.97
C PRO A 396 -49.03 -18.18 -33.21
N PHE A 397 -49.99 -19.09 -33.23
CA PHE A 397 -50.87 -19.35 -34.38
C PHE A 397 -51.96 -18.29 -34.61
N ALA A 398 -52.42 -17.63 -33.55
CA ALA A 398 -53.42 -16.59 -33.65
C ALA A 398 -52.82 -15.18 -33.76
N PHE A 399 -51.48 -15.03 -33.77
CA PHE A 399 -50.75 -13.77 -33.76
C PHE A 399 -51.22 -12.85 -34.92
N VAL A 400 -51.27 -13.37 -36.14
CA VAL A 400 -51.59 -12.58 -37.34
C VAL A 400 -53.01 -12.00 -37.24
N PHE A 401 -53.94 -12.74 -36.68
CA PHE A 401 -55.34 -12.29 -36.54
C PHE A 401 -55.55 -11.30 -35.37
N ARG A 402 -54.68 -11.33 -34.38
CA ARG A 402 -54.85 -10.52 -33.16
C ARG A 402 -53.94 -9.28 -33.11
N VAL A 403 -52.93 -9.20 -33.93
CA VAL A 403 -51.94 -8.11 -33.95
C VAL A 403 -52.60 -6.73 -34.11
N SER A 404 -53.57 -6.60 -35.03
CA SER A 404 -54.27 -5.34 -35.29
C SER A 404 -55.11 -4.87 -34.11
N ARG A 405 -55.65 -5.79 -33.32
CA ARG A 405 -56.38 -5.49 -32.10
C ARG A 405 -55.45 -4.97 -31.02
N VAL A 406 -54.35 -5.64 -30.73
CA VAL A 406 -53.32 -5.21 -29.73
C VAL A 406 -52.73 -3.84 -30.09
N TYR A 407 -52.50 -3.58 -31.39
CA TYR A 407 -52.04 -2.28 -31.84
C TYR A 407 -53.05 -1.15 -31.57
N ARG A 408 -54.33 -1.37 -31.88
CA ARG A 408 -55.39 -0.41 -31.63
C ARG A 408 -55.60 -0.13 -30.12
N GLU A 409 -55.58 -1.16 -29.31
CA GLU A 409 -55.72 -1.04 -27.86
C GLU A 409 -54.54 -0.26 -27.26
N TRP A 410 -53.31 -0.54 -27.71
CA TRP A 410 -52.12 0.19 -27.27
C TRP A 410 -52.16 1.68 -27.69
N LYS A 411 -52.58 1.97 -28.92
CA LYS A 411 -52.73 3.35 -29.41
C LYS A 411 -53.75 4.15 -28.61
N LYS A 412 -54.89 3.57 -28.32
CA LYS A 412 -55.93 4.20 -27.45
C LYS A 412 -55.43 4.46 -26.04
N GLY A 413 -54.55 3.60 -25.49
CA GLY A 413 -53.93 3.81 -24.20
C GLY A 413 -52.98 5.00 -24.18
N LYS A 414 -52.21 5.21 -25.27
CA LYS A 414 -51.30 6.33 -25.41
C LYS A 414 -51.94 7.71 -25.62
N GLU A 415 -53.18 7.71 -26.13
CA GLU A 415 -53.95 8.94 -26.31
C GLU A 415 -54.65 9.39 -25.00
N ARG A 416 -54.57 8.57 -23.94
CA ARG A 416 -55.17 8.82 -22.62
C ARG A 416 -54.12 9.14 -21.52
N GLU A 417 -52.82 8.96 -21.80
CA GLU A 417 -51.70 9.39 -20.96
C GLU A 417 -51.21 10.79 -21.44
#